data_47815ef6603faebed5dde36b653cc686
#
_entry.id   47815ef6603faebed5dde36b653cc686
#
_cell.length_a   1.000
_cell.length_b   1.000
_cell.length_c   1.000
_cell.angle_alpha   90.00
_cell.angle_beta   90.00
_cell.angle_gamma   90.00
#
_symmetry.space_group_name_H-M   'P 1'
#
loop_
_entity.id
_entity.type
_entity.pdbx_description
1 polymer ?
#
loop_
_entity_poly.entity_id
_entity_poly.type
_entity_poly.pdbx_seq_one_letter_code
_entity_poly.pdbx_strand_id
1 'polypeptide(L)'
;MVMAHHRPSSQVCILLYKGINVRTDAFEKFHFQAFRIMKIYRVFEILRSWQNSNMSDLANFRHYRQLIFVKVAANLKAEASRYSLSYLWWIFEPILHMTVYYLVFGLLLQRGTENFVAFLLTGVIPWLWFNKTVSNSMMSIVSGKALMMQVHIPKIVLPTIVIFQDAVKQTVVMVLLLIFLIIYSGMFSLCWISLPVLMGTEVFIIAAFAYFVAAVIPFMLDLRFLVSAGLMMLMFCSGVFYSDKLIPVQYHQLFYLNPMANLLRNYRTVLLHGQWPDWQALLCMAGGSLAGILIMELLMRRLDHIYPRVVQ
;
A
#
# COMPACT_ATOMS: atom_id res chain seq x y z
N MET A 1 -15.73 31.69 40.17
CA MET A 1 -15.85 32.93 39.40
C MET A 1 -16.40 32.55 38.03
N VAL A 2 -17.68 32.80 37.83
CA VAL A 2 -18.55 32.32 36.77
C VAL A 2 -18.37 33.24 35.56
N MET A 3 -18.09 32.73 34.36
CA MET A 3 -18.28 33.50 33.13
C MET A 3 -19.35 32.83 32.27
N ALA A 4 -20.43 33.60 32.11
CA ALA A 4 -21.68 33.22 31.50
C ALA A 4 -21.57 33.22 29.96
N HIS A 5 -22.09 32.17 29.33
CA HIS A 5 -22.40 32.08 27.91
C HIS A 5 -23.59 33.03 27.58
N HIS A 6 -23.36 34.03 26.75
CA HIS A 6 -24.42 34.83 26.15
C HIS A 6 -24.90 34.13 24.85
N ARG A 7 -26.11 33.57 24.93
CA ARG A 7 -26.96 33.27 23.74
C ARG A 7 -27.79 34.53 23.46
N PRO A 8 -27.88 35.03 22.23
CA PRO A 8 -28.84 36.07 21.89
C PRO A 8 -30.23 35.45 21.87
N SER A 9 -31.07 36.02 22.72
CA SER A 9 -32.45 35.64 22.99
C SER A 9 -33.35 35.86 21.77
N SER A 10 -34.20 34.87 21.52
CA SER A 10 -35.28 34.80 20.52
C SER A 10 -36.40 35.86 20.69
N GLN A 11 -36.22 36.87 21.53
CA GLN A 11 -37.24 37.90 21.80
C GLN A 11 -37.21 39.12 20.89
N VAL A 12 -36.15 39.31 20.08
CA VAL A 12 -36.09 40.46 19.15
C VAL A 12 -36.93 40.23 17.87
N CYS A 13 -37.29 38.98 17.58
CA CYS A 13 -38.07 38.64 16.38
C CYS A 13 -39.60 38.81 16.56
N ILE A 14 -40.10 38.98 17.80
CA ILE A 14 -41.55 39.05 18.06
C ILE A 14 -42.09 40.49 18.12
N LEU A 15 -41.23 41.48 18.38
CA LEU A 15 -41.65 42.89 18.49
C LEU A 15 -41.76 43.64 17.14
N LEU A 16 -41.30 43.05 16.02
CA LEU A 16 -41.46 43.62 14.68
C LEU A 16 -42.71 43.11 13.93
N TYR A 17 -43.50 42.25 14.53
CA TYR A 17 -44.71 41.66 13.90
C TYR A 17 -46.02 42.41 14.17
N LYS A 18 -46.02 43.50 14.89
CA LYS A 18 -47.24 44.28 15.20
C LYS A 18 -47.18 45.71 14.67
N GLY A 19 -47.30 45.91 13.37
CA GLY A 19 -47.54 47.26 12.93
C GLY A 19 -47.30 47.62 11.45
N ILE A 20 -47.29 46.70 10.51
CA ILE A 20 -47.23 47.12 9.09
C ILE A 20 -48.14 46.22 8.25
N ASN A 21 -49.29 46.78 7.92
CA ASN A 21 -50.22 46.26 6.92
C ASN A 21 -49.64 46.58 5.51
N VAL A 22 -48.84 45.69 4.97
CA VAL A 22 -48.21 45.88 3.63
C VAL A 22 -48.68 44.77 2.71
N ARG A 23 -49.18 45.19 1.55
CA ARG A 23 -49.69 44.38 0.44
C ARG A 23 -48.91 43.08 0.24
N THR A 24 -49.61 41.98 0.14
CA THR A 24 -49.15 40.59 0.04
C THR A 24 -48.12 40.35 -1.05
N ASP A 25 -48.09 41.12 -2.14
CA ASP A 25 -47.17 40.98 -3.26
C ASP A 25 -45.70 41.41 -2.98
N ALA A 26 -45.51 42.31 -2.01
CA ALA A 26 -44.14 42.75 -1.63
C ALA A 26 -43.50 41.72 -0.68
N PHE A 27 -44.32 41.01 0.11
CA PHE A 27 -43.87 40.02 1.09
C PHE A 27 -43.41 38.72 0.40
N GLU A 28 -44.12 38.27 -0.66
CA GLU A 28 -43.71 37.14 -1.45
C GLU A 28 -42.37 37.37 -2.23
N LYS A 29 -42.20 38.55 -2.82
CA LYS A 29 -40.96 38.92 -3.50
C LYS A 29 -39.79 39.02 -2.50
N PHE A 30 -39.99 39.51 -1.29
CA PHE A 30 -38.92 39.57 -0.29
C PHE A 30 -38.57 38.19 0.25
N HIS A 31 -39.53 37.30 0.44
CA HIS A 31 -39.31 35.91 0.84
C HIS A 31 -38.56 35.12 -0.24
N PHE A 32 -38.88 35.34 -1.51
CA PHE A 32 -38.23 34.68 -2.64
C PHE A 32 -36.79 35.18 -2.84
N GLN A 33 -36.52 36.46 -2.62
CA GLN A 33 -35.19 37.04 -2.64
C GLN A 33 -34.33 36.57 -1.45
N ALA A 34 -34.90 36.54 -0.25
CA ALA A 34 -34.19 36.05 0.94
C ALA A 34 -33.85 34.56 0.82
N PHE A 35 -34.75 33.76 0.22
CA PHE A 35 -34.51 32.34 -0.04
C PHE A 35 -33.42 32.11 -1.10
N ARG A 36 -33.35 32.97 -2.11
CA ARG A 36 -32.29 32.96 -3.14
C ARG A 36 -30.92 33.36 -2.56
N ILE A 37 -30.88 34.37 -1.72
CA ILE A 37 -29.68 34.84 -1.03
C ILE A 37 -29.18 33.74 -0.05
N MET A 38 -30.07 33.09 0.68
CA MET A 38 -29.73 31.99 1.61
C MET A 38 -29.19 30.76 0.88
N LYS A 39 -29.72 30.43 -0.32
CA LYS A 39 -29.15 29.39 -1.18
C LYS A 39 -27.74 29.74 -1.69
N ILE A 40 -27.54 30.98 -2.10
CA ILE A 40 -26.22 31.47 -2.55
C ILE A 40 -25.22 31.47 -1.39
N TYR A 41 -25.62 31.88 -0.19
CA TYR A 41 -24.78 31.87 1.01
C TYR A 41 -24.39 30.43 1.40
N ARG A 42 -25.32 29.46 1.34
CA ARG A 42 -25.05 28.05 1.60
C ARG A 42 -24.08 27.45 0.57
N VAL A 43 -24.22 27.80 -0.70
CA VAL A 43 -23.27 27.38 -1.76
C VAL A 43 -21.89 28.02 -1.53
N PHE A 44 -21.85 29.27 -1.10
CA PHE A 44 -20.59 29.98 -0.82
C PHE A 44 -19.89 29.40 0.44
N GLU A 45 -20.63 29.02 1.47
CA GLU A 45 -20.08 28.32 2.64
C GLU A 45 -19.55 26.93 2.27
N ILE A 46 -20.29 26.20 1.45
CA ILE A 46 -19.84 24.89 0.94
C ILE A 46 -18.56 25.04 0.10
N LEU A 47 -18.49 26.01 -0.80
CA LEU A 47 -17.29 26.26 -1.58
C LEU A 47 -16.10 26.74 -0.73
N ARG A 48 -16.36 27.56 0.29
CA ARG A 48 -15.33 28.03 1.24
C ARG A 48 -14.83 26.91 2.15
N SER A 49 -15.72 26.02 2.60
CA SER A 49 -15.33 24.82 3.36
C SER A 49 -14.55 23.84 2.50
N TRP A 50 -14.92 23.70 1.22
CA TRP A 50 -14.20 22.86 0.25
C TRP A 50 -12.81 23.40 -0.08
N GLN A 51 -12.66 24.71 -0.20
CA GLN A 51 -11.37 25.37 -0.46
C GLN A 51 -10.45 25.30 0.78
N ASN A 52 -10.99 25.44 1.98
CA ASN A 52 -10.22 25.32 3.22
C ASN A 52 -9.83 23.84 3.51
N SER A 53 -10.69 22.86 3.20
CA SER A 53 -10.35 21.44 3.33
C SER A 53 -9.24 21.04 2.37
N ASN A 54 -9.29 21.47 1.11
CA ASN A 54 -8.25 21.14 0.12
C ASN A 54 -6.87 21.75 0.47
N MET A 55 -6.82 22.95 1.03
CA MET A 55 -5.54 23.56 1.46
C MET A 55 -4.99 22.89 2.72
N SER A 56 -5.85 22.51 3.66
CA SER A 56 -5.44 21.74 4.84
C SER A 56 -4.99 20.32 4.48
N ASP A 57 -5.65 19.68 3.51
CA ASP A 57 -5.31 18.34 3.05
C ASP A 57 -3.97 18.32 2.32
N LEU A 58 -3.64 19.33 1.52
CA LEU A 58 -2.34 19.46 0.86
C LEU A 58 -1.21 19.72 1.87
N ALA A 59 -1.45 20.54 2.89
CA ALA A 59 -0.47 20.77 3.96
C ALA A 59 -0.27 19.49 4.79
N ASN A 60 -1.36 18.80 5.13
CA ASN A 60 -1.34 17.51 5.81
C ASN A 60 -0.61 16.43 4.98
N PHE A 61 -0.84 16.38 3.66
CA PHE A 61 -0.16 15.43 2.77
C PHE A 61 1.35 15.62 2.76
N ARG A 62 1.84 16.87 2.70
CA ARG A 62 3.27 17.17 2.80
C ARG A 62 3.84 16.73 4.15
N HIS A 63 3.12 16.97 5.22
CA HIS A 63 3.51 16.57 6.57
C HIS A 63 3.59 15.05 6.72
N TYR A 64 2.58 14.30 6.26
CA TYR A 64 2.58 12.83 6.31
C TYR A 64 3.67 12.23 5.43
N ARG A 65 3.93 12.79 4.25
CA ARG A 65 5.05 12.35 3.40
C ARG A 65 6.39 12.51 4.11
N GLN A 66 6.64 13.68 4.73
CA GLN A 66 7.87 13.91 5.50
C GLN A 66 7.98 12.95 6.68
N LEU A 67 6.89 12.73 7.42
CA LEU A 67 6.83 11.79 8.53
C LEU A 67 7.17 10.36 8.07
N ILE A 68 6.62 9.90 6.95
CA ILE A 68 6.94 8.59 6.37
C ILE A 68 8.43 8.50 6.07
N PHE A 69 9.01 9.46 5.35
CA PHE A 69 10.43 9.44 5.00
C PHE A 69 11.33 9.42 6.24
N VAL A 70 11.07 10.30 7.21
CA VAL A 70 11.87 10.37 8.46
C VAL A 70 11.75 9.07 9.24
N LYS A 71 10.53 8.50 9.33
CA LYS A 71 10.28 7.27 10.07
C LYS A 71 10.91 6.06 9.38
N VAL A 72 10.83 5.96 8.06
CA VAL A 72 11.52 4.93 7.27
C VAL A 72 13.02 5.00 7.50
N ALA A 73 13.63 6.18 7.35
CA ALA A 73 15.07 6.36 7.58
C ALA A 73 15.47 6.01 9.02
N ALA A 74 14.68 6.43 10.01
CA ALA A 74 14.91 6.11 11.42
C ALA A 74 14.82 4.61 11.69
N ASN A 75 13.81 3.93 11.14
CA ASN A 75 13.63 2.49 11.30
C ASN A 75 14.77 1.71 10.65
N LEU A 76 15.17 2.07 9.42
CA LEU A 76 16.31 1.44 8.71
C LEU A 76 17.61 1.60 9.51
N LYS A 77 17.86 2.80 10.05
CA LYS A 77 19.03 3.06 10.90
C LYS A 77 18.97 2.27 12.21
N ALA A 78 17.81 2.23 12.86
CA ALA A 78 17.62 1.47 14.10
C ALA A 78 17.81 -0.03 13.89
N GLU A 79 17.27 -0.57 12.77
CA GLU A 79 17.43 -1.98 12.39
C GLU A 79 18.92 -2.30 12.14
N ALA A 80 19.60 -1.47 11.36
CA ALA A 80 21.02 -1.62 11.10
C ALA A 80 21.88 -1.55 12.39
N SER A 81 21.53 -0.66 13.32
CA SER A 81 22.25 -0.51 14.59
C SER A 81 22.02 -1.64 15.60
N ARG A 82 20.95 -2.43 15.43
CA ARG A 82 20.60 -3.56 16.32
C ARG A 82 21.52 -4.76 16.12
N TYR A 83 22.07 -4.95 14.93
CA TYR A 83 22.89 -6.10 14.58
C TYR A 83 24.35 -5.73 14.43
N SER A 84 25.25 -6.63 14.86
CA SER A 84 26.72 -6.43 14.77
C SER A 84 27.19 -6.22 13.33
N LEU A 85 26.56 -6.91 12.37
CA LEU A 85 26.86 -6.79 10.95
C LEU A 85 26.16 -5.59 10.28
N SER A 86 25.30 -4.87 11.03
CA SER A 86 24.62 -3.66 10.53
C SER A 86 23.98 -3.85 9.14
N TYR A 87 24.29 -2.99 8.17
CA TYR A 87 23.76 -3.05 6.80
C TYR A 87 24.23 -4.28 6.01
N LEU A 88 25.35 -4.92 6.41
CA LEU A 88 25.84 -6.14 5.75
C LEU A 88 24.83 -7.29 5.84
N TRP A 89 23.97 -7.30 6.86
CA TRP A 89 22.93 -8.32 7.00
C TRP A 89 21.92 -8.29 5.85
N TRP A 90 21.61 -7.11 5.31
CA TRP A 90 20.69 -6.97 4.16
C TRP A 90 21.24 -7.57 2.86
N ILE A 91 22.57 -7.69 2.78
CA ILE A 91 23.27 -8.32 1.65
C ILE A 91 23.47 -9.80 1.94
N PHE A 92 23.82 -10.17 3.16
CA PHE A 92 24.17 -11.52 3.55
C PHE A 92 22.96 -12.46 3.56
N GLU A 93 21.79 -12.01 4.05
CA GLU A 93 20.54 -12.78 4.07
C GLU A 93 20.12 -13.23 2.65
N PRO A 94 20.04 -12.36 1.62
CA PRO A 94 19.75 -12.79 0.25
C PRO A 94 20.80 -13.73 -0.33
N ILE A 95 22.09 -13.48 -0.08
CA ILE A 95 23.17 -14.35 -0.58
C ILE A 95 23.03 -15.75 0.01
N LEU A 96 22.74 -15.86 1.32
CA LEU A 96 22.49 -17.17 1.95
C LEU A 96 21.32 -17.89 1.30
N HIS A 97 20.18 -17.20 1.06
CA HIS A 97 19.05 -17.79 0.36
C HIS A 97 19.42 -18.26 -1.05
N MET A 98 20.11 -17.41 -1.83
CA MET A 98 20.58 -17.79 -3.18
C MET A 98 21.50 -19.00 -3.11
N THR A 99 22.43 -19.04 -2.16
CA THR A 99 23.37 -20.16 -1.98
C THR A 99 22.63 -21.45 -1.64
N VAL A 100 21.68 -21.41 -0.71
CA VAL A 100 20.88 -22.59 -0.35
C VAL A 100 20.10 -23.11 -1.55
N TYR A 101 19.44 -22.24 -2.29
CA TYR A 101 18.71 -22.64 -3.50
C TYR A 101 19.63 -23.19 -4.58
N TYR A 102 20.82 -22.60 -4.77
CA TYR A 102 21.81 -23.12 -5.70
C TYR A 102 22.32 -24.51 -5.29
N LEU A 103 22.65 -24.72 -4.01
CA LEU A 103 23.11 -26.01 -3.50
C LEU A 103 22.02 -27.08 -3.65
N VAL A 104 20.80 -26.78 -3.23
CA VAL A 104 19.72 -27.76 -3.24
C VAL A 104 19.29 -28.12 -4.67
N PHE A 105 18.97 -27.12 -5.48
CA PHE A 105 18.37 -27.31 -6.78
C PHE A 105 19.41 -27.44 -7.90
N GLY A 106 20.55 -26.78 -7.79
CA GLY A 106 21.64 -26.84 -8.76
C GLY A 106 22.54 -28.07 -8.60
N LEU A 107 22.99 -28.34 -7.37
CA LEU A 107 23.94 -29.41 -7.11
C LEU A 107 23.29 -30.73 -6.68
N LEU A 108 22.36 -30.71 -5.71
CA LEU A 108 21.79 -31.94 -5.13
C LEU A 108 20.73 -32.56 -6.02
N LEU A 109 19.79 -31.80 -6.50
CA LEU A 109 18.67 -32.31 -7.28
C LEU A 109 18.98 -32.48 -8.75
N GLN A 110 20.05 -31.87 -9.23
CA GLN A 110 20.47 -31.90 -10.65
C GLN A 110 19.28 -31.84 -11.64
N ARG A 111 18.19 -31.21 -11.24
CA ARG A 111 17.02 -31.00 -12.11
C ARG A 111 17.35 -29.94 -13.13
N GLY A 112 18.18 -30.40 -14.12
CA GLY A 112 18.81 -29.54 -15.08
C GLY A 112 17.97 -29.26 -16.30
N THR A 113 17.16 -28.24 -16.28
CA THR A 113 17.12 -27.37 -17.44
C THR A 113 18.27 -26.39 -17.28
N GLU A 114 19.03 -26.13 -18.31
CA GLU A 114 20.05 -25.09 -18.34
C GLU A 114 19.42 -23.81 -17.74
N ASN A 115 20.08 -23.20 -16.73
CA ASN A 115 19.61 -22.02 -16.02
C ASN A 115 18.44 -22.18 -14.99
N PHE A 116 18.18 -23.40 -14.49
CA PHE A 116 17.12 -23.59 -13.48
C PHE A 116 17.30 -22.72 -12.22
N VAL A 117 18.56 -22.49 -11.79
CA VAL A 117 18.85 -21.63 -10.64
C VAL A 117 18.43 -20.18 -10.91
N ALA A 118 18.74 -19.67 -12.10
CA ALA A 118 18.31 -18.33 -12.50
C ALA A 118 16.78 -18.24 -12.58
N PHE A 119 16.11 -19.25 -13.13
CA PHE A 119 14.65 -19.35 -13.14
C PHE A 119 14.05 -19.32 -11.73
N LEU A 120 14.64 -20.06 -10.81
CA LEU A 120 14.18 -20.12 -9.43
C LEU A 120 14.35 -18.77 -8.71
N LEU A 121 15.54 -18.17 -8.83
CA LEU A 121 15.85 -16.90 -8.14
C LEU A 121 14.99 -15.75 -8.66
N THR A 122 14.74 -15.68 -9.96
CA THR A 122 13.85 -14.68 -10.56
C THR A 122 12.39 -14.80 -10.13
N GLY A 123 11.99 -15.96 -9.61
CA GLY A 123 10.68 -16.17 -9.01
C GLY A 123 10.66 -15.96 -7.49
N VAL A 124 11.67 -16.50 -6.79
CA VAL A 124 11.73 -16.49 -5.32
C VAL A 124 11.97 -15.09 -4.77
N ILE A 125 12.83 -14.29 -5.40
CA ILE A 125 13.19 -12.94 -4.87
C ILE A 125 12.00 -11.97 -4.84
N PRO A 126 11.23 -11.79 -5.92
CA PRO A 126 10.01 -11.00 -5.86
C PRO A 126 8.99 -11.60 -4.88
N TRP A 127 8.84 -12.92 -4.88
CA TRP A 127 7.93 -13.58 -3.95
C TRP A 127 8.30 -13.31 -2.47
N LEU A 128 9.59 -13.38 -2.11
CA LEU A 128 10.04 -13.11 -0.75
C LEU A 128 9.75 -11.66 -0.33
N TRP A 129 9.89 -10.71 -1.25
CA TRP A 129 9.53 -9.33 -0.98
C TRP A 129 8.05 -9.19 -0.67
N PHE A 130 7.18 -9.70 -1.55
CA PHE A 130 5.74 -9.70 -1.32
C PHE A 130 5.39 -10.33 0.02
N ASN A 131 5.85 -11.55 0.27
CA ASN A 131 5.56 -12.30 1.50
C ASN A 131 6.05 -11.57 2.76
N LYS A 132 7.30 -11.07 2.76
CA LYS A 132 7.91 -10.37 3.90
C LYS A 132 7.17 -9.06 4.21
N THR A 133 6.86 -8.26 3.19
CA THR A 133 6.19 -6.97 3.39
C THR A 133 4.74 -7.14 3.85
N VAL A 134 3.98 -8.08 3.28
CA VAL A 134 2.62 -8.38 3.74
C VAL A 134 2.66 -8.89 5.19
N SER A 135 3.59 -9.80 5.52
CA SER A 135 3.77 -10.32 6.88
C SER A 135 4.15 -9.23 7.90
N ASN A 136 5.08 -8.35 7.57
CA ASN A 136 5.49 -7.23 8.42
C ASN A 136 4.34 -6.23 8.62
N SER A 137 3.49 -6.05 7.60
CA SER A 137 2.36 -5.13 7.64
C SER A 137 1.22 -5.61 8.54
N MET A 138 1.10 -6.92 8.81
CA MET A 138 0.08 -7.48 9.70
C MET A 138 0.07 -6.81 11.07
N MET A 139 1.25 -6.56 11.63
CA MET A 139 1.41 -6.01 12.97
C MET A 139 1.69 -4.50 12.98
N SER A 140 1.68 -3.84 11.83
CA SER A 140 2.08 -2.44 11.68
C SER A 140 1.24 -1.49 12.55
N ILE A 141 -0.09 -1.69 12.60
CA ILE A 141 -1.00 -0.87 13.43
C ILE A 141 -0.81 -1.19 14.91
N VAL A 142 -0.69 -2.45 15.28
CA VAL A 142 -0.50 -2.88 16.67
C VAL A 142 0.83 -2.37 17.23
N SER A 143 1.91 -2.53 16.49
CA SER A 143 3.24 -2.03 16.89
C SER A 143 3.35 -0.50 16.85
N GLY A 144 2.50 0.16 16.06
CA GLY A 144 2.39 1.61 15.96
C GLY A 144 1.63 2.28 17.09
N LYS A 145 1.13 1.54 18.11
CA LYS A 145 0.34 2.05 19.23
C LYS A 145 0.96 3.31 19.88
N ALA A 146 2.25 3.24 20.22
CA ALA A 146 2.95 4.35 20.87
C ALA A 146 2.93 5.64 20.01
N LEU A 147 3.08 5.51 18.70
CA LEU A 147 3.02 6.65 17.78
C LEU A 147 1.61 7.20 17.65
N MET A 148 0.60 6.33 17.60
CA MET A 148 -0.81 6.73 17.53
C MET A 148 -1.30 7.49 18.79
N MET A 149 -0.71 7.20 19.95
CA MET A 149 -1.03 7.89 21.20
C MET A 149 -0.38 9.27 21.30
N GLN A 150 0.74 9.50 20.61
CA GLN A 150 1.49 10.76 20.65
C GLN A 150 1.01 11.76 19.59
N VAL A 151 0.65 11.26 18.41
CA VAL A 151 0.29 12.08 17.26
C VAL A 151 -0.95 11.51 16.57
N HIS A 152 -1.90 12.40 16.25
CA HIS A 152 -3.06 12.01 15.45
C HIS A 152 -2.64 11.83 13.99
N ILE A 153 -2.45 10.56 13.57
CA ILE A 153 -2.06 10.18 12.21
C ILE A 153 -3.09 9.21 11.62
N PRO A 154 -3.38 9.31 10.31
CA PRO A 154 -4.17 8.30 9.61
C PRO A 154 -3.49 6.92 9.74
N LYS A 155 -4.25 5.90 10.08
CA LYS A 155 -3.67 4.56 10.38
C LYS A 155 -3.03 3.91 9.15
N ILE A 156 -3.43 4.31 7.95
CA ILE A 156 -2.81 3.87 6.69
C ILE A 156 -1.32 4.23 6.59
N VAL A 157 -0.87 5.27 7.30
CA VAL A 157 0.54 5.68 7.33
C VAL A 157 1.44 4.57 7.90
N LEU A 158 0.93 3.79 8.86
CA LEU A 158 1.71 2.75 9.53
C LEU A 158 2.13 1.61 8.60
N PRO A 159 1.23 0.93 7.87
CA PRO A 159 1.63 -0.06 6.87
C PRO A 159 2.40 0.58 5.70
N THR A 160 2.11 1.83 5.33
CA THR A 160 2.87 2.55 4.30
C THR A 160 4.36 2.67 4.67
N ILE A 161 4.68 2.96 5.94
CA ILE A 161 6.07 3.00 6.42
C ILE A 161 6.75 1.65 6.20
N VAL A 162 6.08 0.53 6.51
CA VAL A 162 6.60 -0.83 6.32
C VAL A 162 6.87 -1.11 4.84
N ILE A 163 5.93 -0.78 3.96
CA ILE A 163 6.05 -0.98 2.52
C ILE A 163 7.28 -0.25 1.97
N PHE A 164 7.45 1.04 2.30
CA PHE A 164 8.62 1.81 1.85
C PHE A 164 9.93 1.31 2.44
N GLN A 165 9.95 0.90 3.71
CA GLN A 165 11.13 0.34 4.37
C GLN A 165 11.60 -0.93 3.65
N ASP A 166 10.67 -1.85 3.36
CA ASP A 166 10.99 -3.11 2.69
C ASP A 166 11.30 -2.90 1.20
N ALA A 167 10.69 -1.90 0.53
CA ALA A 167 11.02 -1.53 -0.85
C ALA A 167 12.47 -1.04 -1.00
N VAL A 168 12.98 -0.25 -0.04
CA VAL A 168 14.39 0.18 -0.04
C VAL A 168 15.32 -1.04 0.07
N LYS A 169 15.03 -1.99 0.95
CA LYS A 169 15.83 -3.24 1.08
C LYS A 169 15.75 -4.07 -0.20
N GLN A 170 14.55 -4.19 -0.78
CA GLN A 170 14.36 -4.96 -2.02
C GLN A 170 15.16 -4.39 -3.20
N THR A 171 15.34 -3.07 -3.27
CA THR A 171 16.18 -2.47 -4.32
C THR A 171 17.63 -3.01 -4.25
N VAL A 172 18.17 -3.17 -3.04
CA VAL A 172 19.50 -3.77 -2.84
C VAL A 172 19.52 -5.23 -3.29
N VAL A 173 18.50 -6.01 -2.91
CA VAL A 173 18.38 -7.43 -3.28
C VAL A 173 18.23 -7.59 -4.79
N MET A 174 17.48 -6.70 -5.45
CA MET A 174 17.33 -6.72 -6.90
C MET A 174 18.65 -6.44 -7.62
N VAL A 175 19.43 -5.47 -7.14
CA VAL A 175 20.76 -5.19 -7.69
C VAL A 175 21.67 -6.43 -7.56
N LEU A 176 21.65 -7.11 -6.40
CA LEU A 176 22.41 -8.35 -6.21
C LEU A 176 21.97 -9.47 -7.16
N LEU A 177 20.65 -9.60 -7.40
CA LEU A 177 20.12 -10.55 -8.38
C LEU A 177 20.63 -10.23 -9.79
N LEU A 178 20.64 -8.96 -10.19
CA LEU A 178 21.15 -8.55 -11.50
C LEU A 178 22.63 -8.88 -11.66
N ILE A 179 23.45 -8.58 -10.65
CA ILE A 179 24.88 -8.93 -10.64
C ILE A 179 25.05 -10.45 -10.77
N PHE A 180 24.27 -11.22 -10.00
CA PHE A 180 24.28 -12.68 -10.09
C PHE A 180 23.94 -13.18 -11.51
N LEU A 181 22.89 -12.65 -12.14
CA LEU A 181 22.48 -13.05 -13.49
C LEU A 181 23.54 -12.71 -14.55
N ILE A 182 24.22 -11.56 -14.44
CA ILE A 182 25.33 -11.19 -15.34
C ILE A 182 26.49 -12.19 -15.22
N ILE A 183 26.88 -12.53 -14.00
CA ILE A 183 28.00 -13.45 -13.75
C ILE A 183 27.63 -14.88 -14.13
N TYR A 184 26.42 -15.34 -13.83
CA TYR A 184 25.97 -16.71 -13.98
C TYR A 184 25.57 -17.02 -15.43
N SER A 185 24.81 -16.15 -16.08
CA SER A 185 24.23 -16.41 -17.42
C SER A 185 24.92 -15.63 -18.55
N GLY A 186 25.78 -14.65 -18.20
CA GLY A 186 26.37 -13.73 -19.19
C GLY A 186 25.35 -12.86 -19.94
N MET A 187 24.10 -12.91 -19.53
CA MET A 187 23.01 -12.20 -20.21
C MET A 187 22.89 -10.77 -19.69
N PHE A 188 22.97 -9.82 -20.60
CA PHE A 188 22.60 -8.42 -20.37
C PHE A 188 21.63 -8.02 -21.48
N SER A 189 20.47 -7.50 -21.09
CA SER A 189 19.46 -7.04 -22.05
C SER A 189 18.99 -5.63 -21.74
N LEU A 190 18.78 -4.82 -22.78
CA LEU A 190 18.16 -3.49 -22.66
C LEU A 190 16.76 -3.55 -22.07
N CYS A 191 16.08 -4.70 -22.14
CA CYS A 191 14.76 -4.87 -21.54
C CYS A 191 14.77 -4.75 -20.01
N TRP A 192 15.93 -4.87 -19.36
CA TRP A 192 16.07 -4.65 -17.90
C TRP A 192 15.72 -3.23 -17.46
N ILE A 193 15.70 -2.27 -18.39
CA ILE A 193 15.22 -0.91 -18.09
C ILE A 193 13.73 -0.89 -17.67
N SER A 194 12.96 -1.95 -17.97
CA SER A 194 11.57 -2.11 -17.52
C SER A 194 11.42 -2.60 -16.09
N LEU A 195 12.52 -3.01 -15.40
CA LEU A 195 12.48 -3.49 -14.03
C LEU A 195 11.87 -2.49 -13.02
N PRO A 196 12.16 -1.19 -13.07
CA PRO A 196 11.50 -0.23 -12.19
C PRO A 196 9.98 -0.23 -12.32
N VAL A 197 9.45 -0.49 -13.53
CA VAL A 197 8.00 -0.58 -13.76
C VAL A 197 7.44 -1.87 -13.15
N LEU A 198 8.14 -3.00 -13.33
CA LEU A 198 7.77 -4.27 -12.69
C LEU A 198 7.77 -4.15 -11.16
N MET A 199 8.84 -3.60 -10.58
CA MET A 199 8.92 -3.33 -9.14
C MET A 199 7.83 -2.37 -8.66
N GLY A 200 7.51 -1.34 -9.45
CA GLY A 200 6.42 -0.41 -9.16
C GLY A 200 5.06 -1.12 -9.14
N THR A 201 4.79 -1.98 -10.14
CA THR A 201 3.56 -2.79 -10.18
C THR A 201 3.49 -3.73 -8.96
N GLU A 202 4.62 -4.34 -8.58
CA GLU A 202 4.72 -5.19 -7.40
C GLU A 202 4.39 -4.41 -6.11
N VAL A 203 4.91 -3.18 -5.97
CA VAL A 203 4.57 -2.31 -4.83
C VAL A 203 3.06 -2.06 -4.73
N PHE A 204 2.36 -1.84 -5.86
CA PHE A 204 0.91 -1.68 -5.83
C PHE A 204 0.21 -2.96 -5.37
N ILE A 205 0.63 -4.13 -5.85
CA ILE A 205 0.08 -5.42 -5.40
C ILE A 205 0.35 -5.61 -3.90
N ILE A 206 1.58 -5.41 -3.46
CA ILE A 206 1.97 -5.49 -2.05
C ILE A 206 1.13 -4.54 -1.21
N ALA A 207 0.95 -3.28 -1.63
CA ALA A 207 0.19 -2.28 -0.88
C ALA A 207 -1.28 -2.69 -0.72
N ALA A 208 -1.92 -3.22 -1.77
CA ALA A 208 -3.30 -3.69 -1.68
C ALA A 208 -3.46 -4.79 -0.62
N PHE A 209 -2.57 -5.81 -0.62
CA PHE A 209 -2.59 -6.88 0.37
C PHE A 209 -2.16 -6.41 1.77
N ALA A 210 -1.12 -5.58 1.86
CA ALA A 210 -0.61 -5.04 3.12
C ALA A 210 -1.65 -4.19 3.85
N TYR A 211 -2.38 -3.33 3.13
CA TYR A 211 -3.45 -2.53 3.72
C TYR A 211 -4.62 -3.40 4.17
N PHE A 212 -4.96 -4.43 3.38
CA PHE A 212 -5.99 -5.39 3.77
C PHE A 212 -5.65 -6.10 5.09
N VAL A 213 -4.46 -6.70 5.19
CA VAL A 213 -4.07 -7.41 6.41
C VAL A 213 -3.90 -6.47 7.60
N ALA A 214 -3.33 -5.27 7.39
CA ALA A 214 -3.19 -4.27 8.44
C ALA A 214 -4.53 -3.77 8.96
N ALA A 215 -5.56 -3.69 8.08
CA ALA A 215 -6.90 -3.28 8.48
C ALA A 215 -7.62 -4.33 9.33
N VAL A 216 -7.43 -5.61 9.05
CA VAL A 216 -8.20 -6.71 9.64
C VAL A 216 -7.55 -7.28 10.91
N ILE A 217 -6.22 -7.46 10.91
CA ILE A 217 -5.49 -8.12 12.00
C ILE A 217 -5.68 -7.48 13.38
N PRO A 218 -5.75 -6.15 13.57
CA PRO A 218 -5.96 -5.55 14.88
C PRO A 218 -7.24 -6.03 15.58
N PHE A 219 -8.28 -6.41 14.82
CA PHE A 219 -9.55 -6.89 15.38
C PHE A 219 -9.48 -8.36 15.84
N MET A 220 -8.65 -9.17 15.18
CA MET A 220 -8.48 -10.60 15.50
C MET A 220 -7.02 -11.01 15.24
N LEU A 221 -6.19 -10.97 16.26
CA LEU A 221 -4.75 -11.25 16.16
C LEU A 221 -4.44 -12.67 15.64
N ASP A 222 -5.34 -13.62 15.88
CA ASP A 222 -5.16 -15.02 15.45
C ASP A 222 -5.24 -15.18 13.92
N LEU A 223 -5.88 -14.22 13.21
CA LEU A 223 -5.91 -14.22 11.75
C LEU A 223 -4.50 -14.15 11.12
N ARG A 224 -3.49 -13.69 11.85
CA ARG A 224 -2.09 -13.70 11.37
C ARG A 224 -1.62 -15.10 10.98
N PHE A 225 -2.03 -16.14 11.73
CA PHE A 225 -1.68 -17.52 11.41
C PHE A 225 -2.36 -17.99 10.13
N LEU A 226 -3.63 -17.63 9.95
CA LEU A 226 -4.37 -17.96 8.73
C LEU A 226 -3.79 -17.25 7.51
N VAL A 227 -3.43 -15.96 7.64
CA VAL A 227 -2.79 -15.19 6.56
C VAL A 227 -1.42 -15.79 6.22
N SER A 228 -0.61 -16.16 7.22
CA SER A 228 0.70 -16.80 6.99
C SER A 228 0.56 -18.13 6.25
N ALA A 229 -0.41 -18.97 6.64
CA ALA A 229 -0.72 -20.20 5.93
C ALA A 229 -1.22 -19.94 4.50
N GLY A 230 -2.07 -18.92 4.32
CA GLY A 230 -2.55 -18.48 3.00
C GLY A 230 -1.43 -18.00 2.10
N LEU A 231 -0.46 -17.22 2.62
CA LEU A 231 0.72 -16.79 1.87
C LEU A 231 1.58 -18.00 1.45
N MET A 232 1.74 -18.98 2.32
CA MET A 232 2.45 -20.22 1.96
C MET A 232 1.75 -20.99 0.83
N MET A 233 0.43 -21.14 0.89
CA MET A 233 -0.36 -21.73 -0.20
C MET A 233 -0.24 -20.92 -1.49
N LEU A 234 -0.33 -19.60 -1.40
CA LEU A 234 -0.22 -18.71 -2.55
C LEU A 234 1.15 -18.82 -3.23
N MET A 235 2.23 -19.09 -2.48
CA MET A 235 3.57 -19.34 -3.04
C MET A 235 3.57 -20.52 -4.01
N PHE A 236 2.96 -21.62 -3.62
CA PHE A 236 2.84 -22.79 -4.49
C PHE A 236 1.91 -22.52 -5.69
N CYS A 237 0.84 -21.76 -5.49
CA CYS A 237 -0.10 -21.40 -6.55
C CYS A 237 0.42 -20.30 -7.50
N SER A 238 1.57 -19.67 -7.21
CA SER A 238 2.11 -18.59 -8.03
C SER A 238 3.20 -19.05 -9.01
N GLY A 239 3.51 -20.36 -9.09
CA GLY A 239 4.52 -20.89 -10.02
C GLY A 239 5.95 -20.45 -9.70
N VAL A 240 6.27 -20.23 -8.40
CA VAL A 240 7.63 -19.86 -7.97
C VAL A 240 8.63 -20.95 -8.34
N PHE A 241 8.28 -22.22 -8.13
CA PHE A 241 9.16 -23.38 -8.30
C PHE A 241 9.00 -24.13 -9.62
N TYR A 242 8.01 -23.78 -10.43
CA TYR A 242 7.71 -24.47 -11.69
C TYR A 242 7.29 -23.47 -12.77
N SER A 243 7.48 -23.90 -14.02
CA SER A 243 7.08 -23.12 -15.19
C SER A 243 5.58 -23.34 -15.48
N ASP A 244 4.94 -22.32 -16.02
CA ASP A 244 3.57 -22.34 -16.55
C ASP A 244 3.35 -23.44 -17.62
N LYS A 245 4.43 -23.84 -18.32
CA LYS A 245 4.40 -24.94 -19.31
C LYS A 245 3.98 -26.29 -18.71
N LEU A 246 4.15 -26.48 -17.41
CA LEU A 246 3.75 -27.70 -16.70
C LEU A 246 2.26 -27.73 -16.33
N ILE A 247 1.57 -26.59 -16.48
CA ILE A 247 0.15 -26.47 -16.14
C ILE A 247 -0.68 -26.84 -17.37
N PRO A 248 -1.72 -27.69 -17.25
CA PRO A 248 -2.64 -27.97 -18.34
C PRO A 248 -3.31 -26.70 -18.86
N VAL A 249 -3.41 -26.56 -20.18
CA VAL A 249 -3.91 -25.34 -20.86
C VAL A 249 -5.28 -24.88 -20.35
N GLN A 250 -6.15 -25.81 -19.95
CA GLN A 250 -7.47 -25.52 -19.39
C GLN A 250 -7.44 -24.72 -18.08
N TYR A 251 -6.32 -24.75 -17.33
CA TYR A 251 -6.16 -24.04 -16.07
C TYR A 251 -5.34 -22.74 -16.17
N HIS A 252 -4.83 -22.41 -17.38
CA HIS A 252 -3.99 -21.22 -17.57
C HIS A 252 -4.74 -19.93 -17.20
N GLN A 253 -6.03 -19.81 -17.55
CA GLN A 253 -6.80 -18.61 -17.22
C GLN A 253 -6.94 -18.45 -15.70
N LEU A 254 -7.22 -19.53 -14.97
CA LEU A 254 -7.31 -19.52 -13.51
C LEU A 254 -5.96 -19.19 -12.87
N PHE A 255 -4.89 -19.75 -13.39
CA PHE A 255 -3.54 -19.53 -12.89
C PHE A 255 -3.12 -18.05 -13.02
N TYR A 256 -3.40 -17.42 -14.17
CA TYR A 256 -3.06 -16.02 -14.42
C TYR A 256 -4.05 -15.01 -13.80
N LEU A 257 -5.16 -15.47 -13.20
CA LEU A 257 -5.98 -14.65 -12.32
C LEU A 257 -5.21 -14.25 -11.04
N ASN A 258 -4.23 -15.06 -10.65
CA ASN A 258 -3.32 -14.73 -9.56
C ASN A 258 -2.34 -13.63 -10.02
N PRO A 259 -2.40 -12.41 -9.44
CA PRO A 259 -1.53 -11.30 -9.86
C PRO A 259 -0.05 -11.60 -9.66
N MET A 260 0.31 -12.39 -8.63
CA MET A 260 1.70 -12.76 -8.39
C MET A 260 2.22 -13.73 -9.46
N ALA A 261 1.43 -14.71 -9.91
CA ALA A 261 1.83 -15.63 -10.96
C ALA A 261 2.13 -14.88 -12.28
N ASN A 262 1.26 -13.94 -12.64
CA ASN A 262 1.43 -13.12 -13.83
C ASN A 262 2.65 -12.18 -13.71
N LEU A 263 2.86 -11.58 -12.55
CA LEU A 263 4.00 -10.72 -12.27
C LEU A 263 5.34 -11.52 -12.39
N LEU A 264 5.41 -12.71 -11.78
CA LEU A 264 6.59 -13.59 -11.85
C LEU A 264 6.91 -14.01 -13.27
N ARG A 265 5.89 -14.29 -14.09
CA ARG A 265 6.07 -14.53 -15.54
C ARG A 265 6.75 -13.34 -16.21
N ASN A 266 6.28 -12.10 -15.95
CA ASN A 266 6.87 -10.90 -16.52
C ASN A 266 8.32 -10.66 -16.06
N TYR A 267 8.65 -10.92 -14.79
CA TYR A 267 10.04 -10.89 -14.31
C TYR A 267 10.93 -11.86 -15.09
N ARG A 268 10.48 -13.10 -15.29
CA ARG A 268 11.22 -14.11 -16.07
C ARG A 268 11.36 -13.72 -17.53
N THR A 269 10.31 -13.18 -18.14
CA THR A 269 10.35 -12.68 -19.52
C THR A 269 11.42 -11.61 -19.70
N VAL A 270 11.53 -10.67 -18.77
CA VAL A 270 12.51 -9.58 -18.83
C VAL A 270 13.91 -10.06 -18.46
N LEU A 271 14.05 -10.81 -17.36
CA LEU A 271 15.35 -11.15 -16.78
C LEU A 271 16.04 -12.33 -17.48
N LEU A 272 15.26 -13.34 -17.91
CA LEU A 272 15.81 -14.57 -18.50
C LEU A 272 15.71 -14.61 -20.02
N HIS A 273 14.61 -14.11 -20.58
CA HIS A 273 14.39 -14.17 -22.01
C HIS A 273 14.79 -12.88 -22.74
N GLY A 274 15.12 -11.80 -22.01
CA GLY A 274 15.50 -10.51 -22.59
C GLY A 274 14.41 -9.89 -23.47
N GLN A 275 13.15 -10.17 -23.17
CA GLN A 275 11.99 -9.66 -23.89
C GLN A 275 11.26 -8.60 -23.07
N TRP A 276 10.54 -7.70 -23.76
CA TRP A 276 9.72 -6.71 -23.07
C TRP A 276 8.58 -7.38 -22.31
N PRO A 277 8.17 -6.85 -21.15
CA PRO A 277 7.06 -7.39 -20.38
C PRO A 277 5.73 -7.19 -21.11
N ASP A 278 4.73 -7.94 -20.72
CA ASP A 278 3.36 -7.75 -21.16
C ASP A 278 2.76 -6.50 -20.48
N TRP A 279 2.84 -5.37 -21.21
CA TRP A 279 2.36 -4.06 -20.70
C TRP A 279 0.89 -4.06 -20.35
N GLN A 280 0.06 -4.79 -21.13
CA GLN A 280 -1.37 -4.85 -20.89
C GLN A 280 -1.67 -5.57 -19.57
N ALA A 281 -1.00 -6.69 -19.32
CA ALA A 281 -1.12 -7.42 -18.06
C ALA A 281 -0.65 -6.56 -16.86
N LEU A 282 0.46 -5.82 -17.00
CA LEU A 282 0.98 -4.93 -15.97
C LEU A 282 -0.02 -3.81 -15.64
N LEU A 283 -0.61 -3.18 -16.67
CA LEU A 283 -1.62 -2.13 -16.47
C LEU A 283 -2.89 -2.67 -15.80
N CYS A 284 -3.36 -3.85 -16.16
CA CYS A 284 -4.50 -4.49 -15.52
C CYS A 284 -4.22 -4.81 -14.04
N MET A 285 -3.01 -5.34 -13.73
CA MET A 285 -2.61 -5.63 -12.36
C MET A 285 -2.46 -4.34 -11.52
N ALA A 286 -1.81 -3.32 -12.07
CA ALA A 286 -1.66 -2.03 -11.40
C ALA A 286 -3.02 -1.36 -11.16
N GLY A 287 -3.92 -1.37 -12.14
CA GLY A 287 -5.27 -0.83 -12.03
C GLY A 287 -6.12 -1.56 -10.98
N GLY A 288 -6.11 -2.89 -11.01
CA GLY A 288 -6.81 -3.72 -10.02
C GLY A 288 -6.27 -3.50 -8.60
N SER A 289 -4.95 -3.44 -8.45
CA SER A 289 -4.30 -3.17 -7.17
C SER A 289 -4.60 -1.76 -6.65
N LEU A 290 -4.61 -0.76 -7.53
CA LEU A 290 -4.97 0.61 -7.18
C LEU A 290 -6.42 0.69 -6.70
N ALA A 291 -7.36 0.02 -7.36
CA ALA A 291 -8.74 -0.08 -6.89
C ALA A 291 -8.82 -0.72 -5.50
N GLY A 292 -8.06 -1.80 -5.26
CA GLY A 292 -7.93 -2.43 -3.95
C GLY A 292 -7.39 -1.48 -2.88
N ILE A 293 -6.35 -0.71 -3.20
CA ILE A 293 -5.77 0.31 -2.30
C ILE A 293 -6.81 1.36 -1.93
N LEU A 294 -7.56 1.90 -2.91
CA LEU A 294 -8.58 2.92 -2.67
C LEU A 294 -9.71 2.39 -1.78
N ILE A 295 -10.15 1.15 -2.01
CA ILE A 295 -11.18 0.51 -1.17
C ILE A 295 -10.67 0.37 0.27
N MET A 296 -9.44 -0.10 0.46
CA MET A 296 -8.85 -0.27 1.78
C MET A 296 -8.59 1.06 2.48
N GLU A 297 -8.18 2.09 1.75
CA GLU A 297 -8.04 3.45 2.29
C GLU A 297 -9.37 3.99 2.81
N LEU A 298 -10.45 3.85 2.02
CA LEU A 298 -11.79 4.26 2.44
C LEU A 298 -12.27 3.49 3.67
N LEU A 299 -12.00 2.18 3.72
CA LEU A 299 -12.35 1.35 4.86
C LEU A 299 -11.57 1.77 6.11
N MET A 300 -10.25 1.94 6.01
CA MET A 300 -9.39 2.35 7.12
C MET A 300 -9.75 3.74 7.64
N ARG A 301 -10.10 4.70 6.76
CA ARG A 301 -10.59 6.02 7.15
C ARG A 301 -11.89 5.94 7.96
N ARG A 302 -12.81 5.05 7.58
CA ARG A 302 -14.06 4.83 8.33
C ARG A 302 -13.82 4.21 9.71
N LEU A 303 -12.83 3.33 9.83
CA LEU A 303 -12.48 2.62 11.05
C LEU A 303 -11.43 3.35 11.92
N ASP A 304 -10.93 4.50 11.47
CA ASP A 304 -9.80 5.20 12.11
C ASP A 304 -10.00 5.47 13.60
N HIS A 305 -11.22 5.75 14.03
CA HIS A 305 -11.59 5.99 15.43
C HIS A 305 -11.70 4.72 16.28
N ILE A 306 -11.80 3.54 15.66
CA ILE A 306 -11.96 2.25 16.36
C ILE A 306 -10.60 1.65 16.73
N TYR A 307 -9.59 1.77 15.85
CA TYR A 307 -8.27 1.15 16.06
C TYR A 307 -7.62 1.47 17.41
N PRO A 308 -7.60 2.74 17.92
CA PRO A 308 -7.00 3.02 19.22
C PRO A 308 -7.64 2.28 20.38
N ARG A 309 -8.94 1.93 20.26
CA ARG A 309 -9.69 1.19 21.30
C ARG A 309 -9.43 -0.31 21.24
N VAL A 310 -9.21 -0.85 20.05
CA VAL A 310 -8.99 -2.30 19.83
C VAL A 310 -7.55 -2.68 20.17
N VAL A 311 -6.60 -1.77 20.01
CA VAL A 311 -5.17 -2.00 20.25
C VAL A 311 -4.80 -1.71 21.73
N GLN A 312 -5.75 -1.25 22.55
CA GLN A 312 -5.53 -1.07 24.01
C GLN A 312 -5.31 -2.40 24.71
#